data_afb185b065317368719a6e9d4d5df914
#
_entry.id   afb185b065317368719a6e9d4d5df914
#
_cell.length_a   1.000
_cell.length_b   1.000
_cell.length_c   1.000
_cell.angle_alpha   90.00
_cell.angle_beta   90.00
_cell.angle_gamma   90.00
#
_symmetry.space_group_name_H-M   'P 1'
#
loop_
_entity.id
_entity.type
_entity.pdbx_description
1 polymer ?
#
loop_
_entity_poly.entity_id
_entity_poly.type
_entity_poly.pdbx_seq_one_letter_code
_entity_poly.pdbx_strand_id
1 'polypeptide(L)'
;MSVLITGGAGFIGANFVLDWVANSDEKIVNLDKLTYAGNLESLASLKNNPQHVFVQGDIGDVALLPKLLAEHQPRAVLNFAAESHVDRSIHGPGEFIETNIVGTFRLLESVRGYWHGLSAEAQSQFRFLHVSTDEVYGSLAPQDPAFTEHHQYEPNSPYSASKAASDHLVRAWHHTYGLPVVTTNCSNNYGPLHFPEKLIPLMIVNALAGKPLPVYGDGMQVRDWLYVKDHCSAIRRVLEGGRLGETYNVGGWNEKPNIEIVKTVCALLDELRPRADGASYATQISYVKDRPGHDRRYAIDARKLEKELGWKPSETFETGIRKTVAWYLDNTEWVANVQSGAYRDWVSKQYTA
;
A
#
# COMPACT_ATOMS: atom_id res chain seq x y z
N MET A 1 -23.73 5.51 9.71
CA MET A 1 -22.94 6.07 8.58
C MET A 1 -22.10 4.97 7.99
N SER A 2 -21.60 5.14 6.76
CA SER A 2 -20.73 4.18 6.13
C SER A 2 -19.54 4.86 5.45
N VAL A 3 -18.48 4.09 5.18
CA VAL A 3 -17.36 4.48 4.34
C VAL A 3 -17.21 3.49 3.19
N LEU A 4 -16.87 3.97 2.00
CA LEU A 4 -16.53 3.13 0.86
C LEU A 4 -15.01 3.03 0.75
N ILE A 5 -14.50 1.81 0.79
CA ILE A 5 -13.07 1.51 0.65
C ILE A 5 -12.88 0.73 -0.66
N THR A 6 -12.00 1.19 -1.52
CA THR A 6 -11.60 0.46 -2.73
C THR A 6 -10.25 -0.21 -2.51
N GLY A 7 -10.04 -1.41 -3.05
CA GLY A 7 -8.80 -2.15 -2.82
C GLY A 7 -8.63 -2.72 -1.41
N GLY A 8 -9.76 -2.93 -0.70
CA GLY A 8 -9.73 -3.36 0.70
C GLY A 8 -9.44 -4.84 0.91
N ALA A 9 -9.26 -5.65 -0.13
CA ALA A 9 -8.73 -7.02 -0.04
C ALA A 9 -7.22 -7.09 -0.32
N GLY A 10 -6.58 -5.96 -0.68
CA GLY A 10 -5.13 -5.82 -0.83
C GLY A 10 -4.42 -5.65 0.52
N PHE A 11 -3.09 -5.57 0.50
CA PHE A 11 -2.25 -5.51 1.70
C PHE A 11 -2.62 -4.38 2.68
N ILE A 12 -2.51 -3.13 2.24
CA ILE A 12 -2.78 -1.96 3.11
C ILE A 12 -4.28 -1.87 3.39
N GLY A 13 -5.11 -2.07 2.36
CA GLY A 13 -6.55 -2.01 2.48
C GLY A 13 -7.12 -3.02 3.46
N ALA A 14 -6.65 -4.28 3.46
CA ALA A 14 -7.10 -5.31 4.40
C ALA A 14 -6.73 -4.98 5.86
N ASN A 15 -5.49 -4.51 6.10
CA ASN A 15 -5.09 -4.03 7.43
C ASN A 15 -5.96 -2.85 7.89
N PHE A 16 -6.28 -1.91 6.98
CA PHE A 16 -7.15 -0.78 7.29
C PHE A 16 -8.59 -1.21 7.59
N VAL A 17 -9.16 -2.12 6.79
CA VAL A 17 -10.52 -2.67 7.01
C VAL A 17 -10.61 -3.36 8.36
N LEU A 18 -9.62 -4.22 8.70
CA LEU A 18 -9.57 -4.90 9.99
C LEU A 18 -9.46 -3.92 11.17
N ASP A 19 -8.58 -2.93 11.05
CA ASP A 19 -8.43 -1.88 12.07
C ASP A 19 -9.70 -1.04 12.22
N TRP A 20 -10.35 -0.69 11.09
CA TRP A 20 -11.58 0.11 11.12
C TRP A 20 -12.71 -0.60 11.85
N VAL A 21 -12.97 -1.87 11.51
CA VAL A 21 -14.03 -2.66 12.15
C VAL A 21 -13.74 -2.90 13.64
N ALA A 22 -12.47 -3.03 14.02
CA ALA A 22 -12.08 -3.20 15.41
C ALA A 22 -12.25 -1.93 16.28
N ASN A 23 -12.21 -0.74 15.65
CA ASN A 23 -12.14 0.55 16.38
C ASN A 23 -13.22 1.56 15.98
N SER A 24 -14.26 1.15 15.24
CA SER A 24 -15.34 2.01 14.78
C SER A 24 -16.63 1.21 14.62
N ASP A 25 -17.77 1.84 14.90
CA ASP A 25 -19.11 1.27 14.66
C ASP A 25 -19.62 1.57 13.23
N GLU A 26 -18.86 2.28 12.42
CA GLU A 26 -19.25 2.61 11.05
C GLU A 26 -19.13 1.42 10.12
N LYS A 27 -20.12 1.25 9.25
CA LYS A 27 -20.13 0.22 8.23
C LYS A 27 -19.08 0.51 7.14
N ILE A 28 -18.37 -0.54 6.72
CA ILE A 28 -17.50 -0.53 5.56
C ILE A 28 -18.19 -1.18 4.36
N VAL A 29 -18.18 -0.49 3.23
CA VAL A 29 -18.43 -1.08 1.91
C VAL A 29 -17.06 -1.25 1.25
N ASN A 30 -16.63 -2.49 1.06
CA ASN A 30 -15.31 -2.85 0.56
C ASN A 30 -15.43 -3.32 -0.90
N LEU A 31 -15.04 -2.45 -1.83
CA LEU A 31 -15.00 -2.75 -3.27
C LEU A 31 -13.60 -3.21 -3.67
N ASP A 32 -13.47 -4.44 -4.15
CA ASP A 32 -12.21 -4.97 -4.65
C ASP A 32 -12.41 -5.84 -5.89
N LYS A 33 -11.54 -5.70 -6.87
CA LYS A 33 -11.58 -6.47 -8.12
C LYS A 33 -11.12 -7.91 -7.93
N LEU A 34 -10.39 -8.20 -6.83
CA LEU A 34 -9.72 -9.47 -6.56
C LEU A 34 -8.75 -9.85 -7.67
N THR A 35 -7.82 -8.93 -7.99
CA THR A 35 -6.67 -9.24 -8.83
C THR A 35 -5.71 -10.16 -8.07
N TYR A 36 -4.54 -10.44 -8.62
CA TYR A 36 -3.56 -11.35 -8.02
C TYR A 36 -3.15 -10.97 -6.56
N ALA A 37 -3.21 -9.69 -6.21
CA ALA A 37 -2.84 -9.18 -4.87
C ALA A 37 -4.05 -9.01 -3.92
N GLY A 38 -5.27 -9.15 -4.41
CA GLY A 38 -6.49 -9.12 -3.60
C GLY A 38 -6.79 -10.50 -3.02
N ASN A 39 -6.85 -10.62 -1.69
CA ASN A 39 -7.09 -11.90 -1.02
C ASN A 39 -8.13 -11.78 0.09
N LEU A 40 -9.30 -12.38 -0.10
CA LEU A 40 -10.38 -12.38 0.90
C LEU A 40 -10.07 -13.20 2.16
N GLU A 41 -9.10 -14.13 2.12
CA GLU A 41 -8.64 -14.79 3.35
C GLU A 41 -8.06 -13.81 4.36
N SER A 42 -7.48 -12.71 3.90
CA SER A 42 -7.01 -11.63 4.77
C SER A 42 -8.12 -11.01 5.62
N LEU A 43 -9.37 -11.14 5.17
CA LEU A 43 -10.57 -10.63 5.81
C LEU A 43 -11.49 -11.75 6.34
N ALA A 44 -10.99 -12.99 6.48
CA ALA A 44 -11.80 -14.15 6.89
C ALA A 44 -12.51 -13.95 8.23
N SER A 45 -11.88 -13.22 9.16
CA SER A 45 -12.49 -12.86 10.46
C SER A 45 -13.72 -11.97 10.35
N LEU A 46 -13.89 -11.28 9.21
CA LEU A 46 -15.04 -10.42 8.94
C LEU A 46 -16.15 -11.12 8.14
N LYS A 47 -16.00 -12.40 7.84
CA LYS A 47 -17.06 -13.18 7.19
C LYS A 47 -18.29 -13.17 8.08
N ASN A 48 -19.42 -12.73 7.52
CA ASN A 48 -20.68 -12.54 8.24
C ASN A 48 -20.70 -11.39 9.29
N ASN A 49 -19.70 -10.53 9.33
CA ASN A 49 -19.76 -9.33 10.15
C ASN A 49 -20.68 -8.28 9.50
N PRO A 50 -21.75 -7.82 10.16
CA PRO A 50 -22.71 -6.87 9.58
C PRO A 50 -22.12 -5.48 9.29
N GLN A 51 -20.96 -5.15 9.87
CA GLN A 51 -20.25 -3.90 9.60
C GLN A 51 -19.42 -3.96 8.30
N HIS A 52 -19.20 -5.15 7.72
CA HIS A 52 -18.39 -5.33 6.53
C HIS A 52 -19.22 -5.88 5.37
N VAL A 53 -19.42 -5.07 4.35
CA VAL A 53 -20.08 -5.45 3.09
C VAL A 53 -19.00 -5.55 2.02
N PHE A 54 -18.74 -6.77 1.54
CA PHE A 54 -17.81 -6.98 0.43
C PHE A 54 -18.54 -6.95 -0.91
N VAL A 55 -17.98 -6.21 -1.87
CA VAL A 55 -18.46 -6.16 -3.25
C VAL A 55 -17.28 -6.45 -4.17
N GLN A 56 -17.40 -7.49 -4.99
CA GLN A 56 -16.42 -7.73 -6.05
C GLN A 56 -16.70 -6.83 -7.24
N GLY A 57 -15.75 -5.98 -7.62
CA GLY A 57 -15.92 -5.07 -8.75
C GLY A 57 -14.71 -4.17 -8.98
N ASP A 58 -14.71 -3.51 -10.12
CA ASP A 58 -13.64 -2.63 -10.58
C ASP A 58 -13.98 -1.17 -10.28
N ILE A 59 -12.98 -0.39 -9.84
CA ILE A 59 -13.12 1.07 -9.66
C ILE A 59 -13.38 1.82 -10.98
N GLY A 60 -13.16 1.15 -12.11
CA GLY A 60 -13.47 1.65 -13.44
C GLY A 60 -14.89 1.33 -13.92
N ASP A 61 -15.70 0.60 -13.14
CA ASP A 61 -17.06 0.23 -13.54
C ASP A 61 -18.04 1.38 -13.29
N VAL A 62 -18.31 2.13 -14.36
CA VAL A 62 -19.22 3.30 -14.35
C VAL A 62 -20.70 2.94 -14.10
N ALA A 63 -21.08 1.66 -14.18
CA ALA A 63 -22.44 1.21 -13.88
C ALA A 63 -22.56 0.76 -12.41
N LEU A 64 -21.51 0.19 -11.83
CA LEU A 64 -21.50 -0.32 -10.47
C LEU A 64 -21.33 0.83 -9.45
N LEU A 65 -20.37 1.71 -9.66
CA LEU A 65 -20.01 2.76 -8.70
C LEU A 65 -21.21 3.64 -8.30
N PRO A 66 -22.01 4.21 -9.23
CA PRO A 66 -23.19 5.02 -8.85
C PRO A 66 -24.22 4.25 -8.04
N LYS A 67 -24.40 2.95 -8.31
CA LYS A 67 -25.32 2.09 -7.53
C LYS A 67 -24.83 1.93 -6.09
N LEU A 68 -23.54 1.62 -5.90
CA LEU A 68 -22.96 1.46 -4.56
C LEU A 68 -23.04 2.76 -3.76
N LEU A 69 -22.72 3.90 -4.38
CA LEU A 69 -22.79 5.21 -3.74
C LEU A 69 -24.23 5.57 -3.34
N ALA A 70 -25.21 5.30 -4.21
CA ALA A 70 -26.62 5.56 -3.93
C ALA A 70 -27.19 4.62 -2.84
N GLU A 71 -26.84 3.33 -2.87
CA GLU A 71 -27.33 2.32 -1.93
C GLU A 71 -26.77 2.52 -0.52
N HIS A 72 -25.47 2.78 -0.41
CA HIS A 72 -24.78 2.80 0.87
C HIS A 72 -24.55 4.19 1.45
N GLN A 73 -24.73 5.26 0.67
CA GLN A 73 -24.59 6.66 1.05
C GLN A 73 -23.36 6.95 1.94
N PRO A 74 -22.14 6.62 1.45
CA PRO A 74 -20.95 6.77 2.27
C PRO A 74 -20.63 8.24 2.53
N ARG A 75 -20.22 8.56 3.77
CA ARG A 75 -19.67 9.88 4.12
C ARG A 75 -18.24 10.10 3.63
N ALA A 76 -17.57 9.04 3.28
CA ALA A 76 -16.21 9.11 2.74
C ALA A 76 -15.92 7.96 1.78
N VAL A 77 -15.03 8.24 0.83
CA VAL A 77 -14.46 7.25 -0.09
C VAL A 77 -12.95 7.24 0.11
N LEU A 78 -12.38 6.06 0.39
CA LEU A 78 -10.94 5.85 0.54
C LEU A 78 -10.44 4.98 -0.61
N ASN A 79 -9.57 5.53 -1.45
CA ASN A 79 -9.07 4.85 -2.63
C ASN A 79 -7.70 4.21 -2.37
N PHE A 80 -7.70 2.91 -2.06
CA PHE A 80 -6.49 2.08 -1.98
C PHE A 80 -6.27 1.28 -3.26
N ALA A 81 -7.28 1.15 -4.12
CA ALA A 81 -7.20 0.33 -5.33
C ALA A 81 -6.13 0.88 -6.28
N ALA A 82 -5.14 0.06 -6.57
CA ALA A 82 -4.06 0.35 -7.51
C ALA A 82 -3.32 -0.93 -7.92
N GLU A 83 -2.84 -0.98 -9.15
CA GLU A 83 -1.71 -1.85 -9.49
C GLU A 83 -0.44 -1.24 -8.88
N SER A 84 0.37 -2.05 -8.15
CA SER A 84 1.42 -1.51 -7.25
C SER A 84 2.79 -2.20 -7.33
N HIS A 85 2.98 -3.17 -8.23
CA HIS A 85 4.25 -3.88 -8.34
C HIS A 85 5.12 -3.29 -9.45
N VAL A 86 6.22 -2.60 -9.07
CA VAL A 86 7.09 -1.90 -10.02
C VAL A 86 7.59 -2.82 -11.15
N ASP A 87 8.10 -4.03 -10.83
CA ASP A 87 8.62 -4.94 -11.84
C ASP A 87 7.52 -5.38 -12.85
N ARG A 88 6.28 -5.59 -12.37
CA ARG A 88 5.13 -5.84 -13.25
C ARG A 88 4.84 -4.66 -14.16
N SER A 89 5.01 -3.42 -13.67
CA SER A 89 4.80 -2.22 -14.48
C SER A 89 5.80 -2.08 -15.63
N ILE A 90 7.00 -2.60 -15.45
CA ILE A 90 8.05 -2.60 -16.50
C ILE A 90 7.66 -3.58 -17.61
N HIS A 91 7.10 -4.73 -17.28
CA HIS A 91 6.72 -5.76 -18.25
C HIS A 91 5.35 -5.55 -18.89
N GLY A 92 4.39 -4.93 -18.16
CA GLY A 92 3.02 -4.74 -18.60
C GLY A 92 2.43 -3.40 -18.12
N PRO A 93 2.89 -2.25 -18.63
CA PRO A 93 2.47 -0.93 -18.14
C PRO A 93 0.99 -0.63 -18.39
N GLY A 94 0.36 -1.27 -19.36
CA GLY A 94 -1.03 -1.00 -19.73
C GLY A 94 -2.03 -1.15 -18.59
N GLU A 95 -1.89 -2.20 -17.77
CA GLU A 95 -2.76 -2.42 -16.60
C GLU A 95 -2.64 -1.31 -15.55
N PHE A 96 -1.44 -0.74 -15.40
CA PHE A 96 -1.19 0.39 -14.49
C PHE A 96 -1.85 1.67 -14.99
N ILE A 97 -1.83 1.92 -16.30
CA ILE A 97 -2.53 3.06 -16.91
C ILE A 97 -4.04 2.89 -16.74
N GLU A 98 -4.59 1.71 -17.08
CA GLU A 98 -6.03 1.48 -17.00
C GLU A 98 -6.53 1.54 -15.55
N THR A 99 -5.87 0.90 -14.61
CA THR A 99 -6.31 0.87 -13.21
C THR A 99 -6.03 2.19 -12.49
N ASN A 100 -4.75 2.65 -12.51
CA ASN A 100 -4.35 3.76 -11.66
C ASN A 100 -4.78 5.13 -12.22
N ILE A 101 -4.86 5.28 -13.53
CA ILE A 101 -5.25 6.57 -14.17
C ILE A 101 -6.71 6.52 -14.55
N VAL A 102 -7.10 5.64 -15.48
CA VAL A 102 -8.47 5.60 -16.01
C VAL A 102 -9.46 5.17 -14.94
N GLY A 103 -9.12 4.16 -14.15
CA GLY A 103 -9.95 3.71 -13.02
C GLY A 103 -10.15 4.82 -11.98
N THR A 104 -9.08 5.51 -11.59
CA THR A 104 -9.18 6.66 -10.67
C THR A 104 -10.02 7.80 -11.26
N PHE A 105 -9.86 8.11 -12.55
CA PHE A 105 -10.71 9.08 -13.24
C PHE A 105 -12.19 8.71 -13.15
N ARG A 106 -12.55 7.48 -13.47
CA ARG A 106 -13.96 7.00 -13.43
C ARG A 106 -14.52 7.00 -12.01
N LEU A 107 -13.70 6.62 -11.03
CA LEU A 107 -14.08 6.72 -9.61
C LEU A 107 -14.35 8.17 -9.19
N LEU A 108 -13.46 9.09 -9.53
CA LEU A 108 -13.61 10.52 -9.25
C LEU A 108 -14.88 11.10 -9.86
N GLU A 109 -15.21 10.75 -11.12
CA GLU A 109 -16.45 11.22 -11.78
C GLU A 109 -17.70 10.68 -11.09
N SER A 110 -17.71 9.39 -10.71
CA SER A 110 -18.83 8.80 -9.99
C SER A 110 -19.02 9.42 -8.61
N VAL A 111 -17.91 9.65 -7.88
CA VAL A 111 -17.93 10.29 -6.55
C VAL A 111 -18.36 11.76 -6.66
N ARG A 112 -17.89 12.48 -7.68
CA ARG A 112 -18.31 13.86 -7.93
C ARG A 112 -19.81 13.96 -8.17
N GLY A 113 -20.36 13.09 -9.03
CA GLY A 113 -21.81 13.03 -9.28
C GLY A 113 -22.61 12.75 -8.01
N TYR A 114 -22.17 11.79 -7.21
CA TYR A 114 -22.77 11.46 -5.92
C TYR A 114 -22.72 12.65 -4.94
N TRP A 115 -21.54 13.24 -4.74
CA TRP A 115 -21.32 14.36 -3.84
C TRP A 115 -22.19 15.58 -4.18
N HIS A 116 -22.31 15.93 -5.47
CA HIS A 116 -23.20 17.00 -5.90
C HIS A 116 -24.67 16.77 -5.59
N GLY A 117 -25.10 15.51 -5.50
CA GLY A 117 -26.47 15.14 -5.11
C GLY A 117 -26.76 15.17 -3.60
N LEU A 118 -25.74 15.33 -2.76
CA LEU A 118 -25.91 15.37 -1.30
C LEU A 118 -26.47 16.72 -0.83
N SER A 119 -27.06 16.74 0.38
CA SER A 119 -27.39 17.99 1.06
C SER A 119 -26.12 18.80 1.38
N ALA A 120 -26.24 20.12 1.52
CA ALA A 120 -25.12 21.01 1.83
C ALA A 120 -24.36 20.58 3.11
N GLU A 121 -25.08 20.09 4.11
CA GLU A 121 -24.50 19.56 5.34
C GLU A 121 -23.67 18.31 5.06
N ALA A 122 -24.22 17.32 4.34
CA ALA A 122 -23.52 16.09 3.99
C ALA A 122 -22.33 16.35 3.06
N GLN A 123 -22.45 17.32 2.12
CA GLN A 123 -21.32 17.74 1.27
C GLN A 123 -20.15 18.30 2.10
N SER A 124 -20.43 19.08 3.13
CA SER A 124 -19.40 19.69 3.99
C SER A 124 -18.62 18.65 4.83
N GLN A 125 -19.27 17.54 5.14
CA GLN A 125 -18.69 16.45 5.93
C GLN A 125 -18.03 15.37 5.06
N PHE A 126 -18.32 15.35 3.76
CA PHE A 126 -17.78 14.34 2.84
C PHE A 126 -16.27 14.46 2.68
N ARG A 127 -15.59 13.32 2.47
CA ARG A 127 -14.15 13.26 2.19
C ARG A 127 -13.86 12.19 1.12
N PHE A 128 -13.00 12.54 0.18
CA PHE A 128 -12.34 11.59 -0.72
C PHE A 128 -10.86 11.52 -0.33
N LEU A 129 -10.41 10.38 0.16
CA LEU A 129 -9.01 10.16 0.50
C LEU A 129 -8.34 9.27 -0.54
N HIS A 130 -7.24 9.76 -1.13
CA HIS A 130 -6.43 9.02 -2.09
C HIS A 130 -5.12 8.56 -1.47
N VAL A 131 -4.85 7.25 -1.52
CA VAL A 131 -3.59 6.67 -1.04
C VAL A 131 -2.61 6.58 -2.21
N SER A 132 -1.48 7.28 -2.10
CA SER A 132 -0.40 7.32 -3.08
C SER A 132 0.94 6.87 -2.46
N THR A 133 2.04 7.19 -3.09
CA THR A 133 3.38 6.71 -2.77
C THR A 133 4.42 7.84 -2.87
N ASP A 134 5.50 7.75 -2.11
CA ASP A 134 6.66 8.62 -2.21
C ASP A 134 7.45 8.43 -3.53
N GLU A 135 7.25 7.32 -4.23
CA GLU A 135 7.88 7.04 -5.51
C GLU A 135 7.51 8.07 -6.60
N VAL A 136 6.43 8.84 -6.40
CA VAL A 136 6.05 9.94 -7.31
C VAL A 136 7.06 11.08 -7.32
N TYR A 137 7.85 11.26 -6.26
CA TYR A 137 8.87 12.31 -6.15
C TYR A 137 10.17 12.01 -6.91
N GLY A 138 10.40 10.75 -7.30
CA GLY A 138 11.63 10.33 -7.97
C GLY A 138 12.69 9.83 -7.02
N SER A 139 13.97 10.01 -7.36
CA SER A 139 15.12 9.47 -6.63
C SER A 139 15.95 10.56 -5.96
N LEU A 140 16.35 10.32 -4.71
CA LEU A 140 17.28 11.18 -3.97
C LEU A 140 18.74 10.73 -4.14
N ALA A 141 19.66 11.70 -4.20
CA ALA A 141 21.07 11.43 -3.95
C ALA A 141 21.31 11.11 -2.45
N PRO A 142 22.45 10.48 -2.11
CA PRO A 142 22.70 10.05 -0.72
C PRO A 142 22.64 11.17 0.33
N GLN A 143 22.93 12.42 -0.06
CA GLN A 143 23.00 13.58 0.84
C GLN A 143 21.80 14.52 0.71
N ASP A 144 20.85 14.23 -0.19
CA ASP A 144 19.69 15.10 -0.38
C ASP A 144 18.79 15.07 0.86
N PRO A 145 18.08 16.17 1.17
CA PRO A 145 17.06 16.15 2.21
C PRO A 145 15.90 15.22 1.79
N ALA A 146 15.20 14.69 2.77
CA ALA A 146 14.00 13.89 2.53
C ALA A 146 12.90 14.69 1.78
N PHE A 147 12.08 13.99 0.98
CA PHE A 147 10.99 14.58 0.23
C PHE A 147 9.95 15.20 1.16
N THR A 148 9.66 16.48 0.96
CA THR A 148 8.49 17.15 1.52
C THR A 148 7.35 17.17 0.49
N GLU A 149 6.14 17.55 0.90
CA GLU A 149 4.96 17.66 0.03
C GLU A 149 5.09 18.76 -1.05
N HIS A 150 6.14 19.57 -0.97
CA HIS A 150 6.43 20.64 -1.97
C HIS A 150 7.42 20.22 -3.05
N HIS A 151 7.99 19.01 -2.97
CA HIS A 151 8.87 18.52 -4.03
C HIS A 151 8.08 18.27 -5.32
N GLN A 152 8.72 18.54 -6.45
CA GLN A 152 8.17 18.25 -7.76
C GLN A 152 8.10 16.73 -7.96
N TYR A 153 7.13 16.28 -8.74
CA TYR A 153 7.01 14.87 -9.11
C TYR A 153 7.93 14.57 -10.29
N GLU A 154 8.84 13.61 -10.11
CA GLU A 154 9.81 13.15 -11.11
C GLU A 154 9.86 11.61 -11.15
N PRO A 155 8.70 10.93 -11.41
CA PRO A 155 8.60 9.48 -11.32
C PRO A 155 9.43 8.77 -12.39
N ASN A 156 10.16 7.70 -12.02
CA ASN A 156 11.10 6.99 -12.90
C ASN A 156 10.60 5.62 -13.38
N SER A 157 9.45 5.14 -12.92
CA SER A 157 8.87 3.87 -13.34
C SER A 157 7.46 4.06 -13.91
N PRO A 158 6.94 3.12 -14.73
CA PRO A 158 5.55 3.18 -15.19
C PRO A 158 4.55 3.18 -14.03
N TYR A 159 4.84 2.44 -12.94
CA TYR A 159 4.03 2.48 -11.72
C TYR A 159 4.00 3.87 -11.10
N SER A 160 5.17 4.42 -10.75
CA SER A 160 5.23 5.75 -10.11
C SER A 160 4.67 6.85 -10.99
N ALA A 161 4.87 6.78 -12.32
CA ALA A 161 4.25 7.71 -13.28
C ALA A 161 2.72 7.61 -13.28
N SER A 162 2.16 6.39 -13.21
CA SER A 162 0.71 6.20 -13.13
C SER A 162 0.12 6.73 -11.81
N LYS A 163 0.86 6.59 -10.70
CA LYS A 163 0.45 7.15 -9.39
C LYS A 163 0.52 8.68 -9.40
N ALA A 164 1.60 9.26 -9.95
CA ALA A 164 1.71 10.71 -10.12
C ALA A 164 0.56 11.28 -10.95
N ALA A 165 0.19 10.59 -12.03
CA ALA A 165 -0.96 11.00 -12.86
C ALA A 165 -2.28 10.94 -12.07
N SER A 166 -2.52 9.89 -11.26
CA SER A 166 -3.73 9.81 -10.42
C SER A 166 -3.76 10.91 -9.35
N ASP A 167 -2.62 11.24 -8.73
CA ASP A 167 -2.53 12.33 -7.76
C ASP A 167 -2.89 13.68 -8.41
N HIS A 168 -2.41 13.92 -9.63
CA HIS A 168 -2.76 15.13 -10.40
C HIS A 168 -4.26 15.17 -10.77
N LEU A 169 -4.89 14.04 -11.08
CA LEU A 169 -6.34 13.97 -11.28
C LEU A 169 -7.09 14.32 -10.00
N VAL A 170 -6.74 13.71 -8.87
CA VAL A 170 -7.37 14.02 -7.57
C VAL A 170 -7.25 15.50 -7.23
N ARG A 171 -6.06 16.07 -7.38
CA ARG A 171 -5.82 17.51 -7.21
C ARG A 171 -6.67 18.36 -8.16
N ALA A 172 -6.75 17.99 -9.42
CA ALA A 172 -7.54 18.73 -10.43
C ALA A 172 -9.04 18.72 -10.08
N TRP A 173 -9.59 17.58 -9.62
CA TRP A 173 -10.99 17.48 -9.18
C TRP A 173 -11.31 18.40 -8.00
N HIS A 174 -10.37 18.58 -7.08
CA HIS A 174 -10.51 19.56 -6.01
C HIS A 174 -10.54 21.00 -6.56
N HIS A 175 -9.53 21.40 -7.32
CA HIS A 175 -9.38 22.78 -7.76
C HIS A 175 -10.42 23.21 -8.81
N THR A 176 -10.86 22.26 -9.65
CA THR A 176 -11.81 22.56 -10.73
C THR A 176 -13.27 22.44 -10.28
N TYR A 177 -13.57 21.42 -9.48
CA TYR A 177 -14.96 21.06 -9.13
C TYR A 177 -15.28 21.22 -7.65
N GLY A 178 -14.31 21.55 -6.80
CA GLY A 178 -14.49 21.70 -5.36
C GLY A 178 -14.65 20.39 -4.60
N LEU A 179 -14.36 19.23 -5.23
CA LEU A 179 -14.46 17.94 -4.55
C LEU A 179 -13.57 17.92 -3.28
N PRO A 180 -14.10 17.56 -2.11
CA PRO A 180 -13.35 17.57 -0.85
C PRO A 180 -12.38 16.40 -0.76
N VAL A 181 -11.20 16.55 -1.35
CA VAL A 181 -10.16 15.53 -1.43
C VAL A 181 -9.04 15.74 -0.42
N VAL A 182 -8.37 14.68 -0.05
CA VAL A 182 -7.06 14.68 0.60
C VAL A 182 -6.22 13.51 0.04
N THR A 183 -4.90 13.70 -0.06
CA THR A 183 -3.98 12.70 -0.58
C THR A 183 -2.94 12.34 0.48
N THR A 184 -2.53 11.07 0.53
CA THR A 184 -1.38 10.62 1.34
C THR A 184 -0.33 10.01 0.43
N ASN A 185 0.94 10.43 0.58
CA ASN A 185 2.09 9.80 -0.07
C ASN A 185 2.86 9.03 1.00
N CYS A 186 2.87 7.71 0.91
CA CYS A 186 3.51 6.88 1.93
C CYS A 186 4.85 6.31 1.45
N SER A 187 5.76 6.10 2.40
CA SER A 187 6.97 5.33 2.20
C SER A 187 6.71 3.82 2.10
N ASN A 188 7.78 3.00 1.97
CA ASN A 188 7.66 1.57 1.75
C ASN A 188 7.01 0.87 2.95
N ASN A 189 5.83 0.31 2.72
CA ASN A 189 5.07 -0.40 3.75
C ASN A 189 5.55 -1.84 3.94
N TYR A 190 5.53 -2.31 5.19
CA TYR A 190 5.75 -3.72 5.55
C TYR A 190 4.84 -4.13 6.71
N GLY A 191 4.59 -5.42 6.86
CA GLY A 191 3.75 -5.94 7.94
C GLY A 191 2.98 -7.21 7.57
N PRO A 192 2.01 -7.60 8.42
CA PRO A 192 1.08 -8.70 8.18
C PRO A 192 0.31 -8.55 6.88
N LEU A 193 -0.05 -9.65 6.23
CA LEU A 193 -0.86 -9.70 5.01
C LEU A 193 -0.18 -9.12 3.75
N HIS A 194 1.11 -8.82 3.79
CA HIS A 194 1.83 -8.32 2.63
C HIS A 194 2.10 -9.46 1.65
N PHE A 195 1.73 -9.26 0.38
CA PHE A 195 1.82 -10.30 -0.65
C PHE A 195 3.29 -10.72 -0.89
N PRO A 196 3.59 -12.04 -0.95
CA PRO A 196 4.97 -12.55 -0.91
C PRO A 196 5.77 -12.40 -2.21
N GLU A 197 5.44 -11.42 -3.05
CA GLU A 197 6.28 -10.93 -4.16
C GLU A 197 7.13 -9.71 -3.77
N LYS A 198 6.81 -9.07 -2.64
CA LYS A 198 7.53 -7.91 -2.12
C LYS A 198 8.71 -8.34 -1.25
N LEU A 199 9.74 -7.48 -1.12
CA LEU A 199 11.04 -7.81 -0.54
C LEU A 199 10.93 -8.60 0.79
N ILE A 200 10.32 -8.04 1.82
CA ILE A 200 10.32 -8.66 3.16
C ILE A 200 9.60 -10.01 3.16
N PRO A 201 8.34 -10.14 2.71
CA PRO A 201 7.67 -11.43 2.74
C PRO A 201 8.30 -12.46 1.79
N LEU A 202 8.84 -12.04 0.63
CA LEU A 202 9.57 -12.92 -0.27
C LEU A 202 10.80 -13.53 0.42
N MET A 203 11.59 -12.71 1.14
CA MET A 203 12.76 -13.20 1.87
C MET A 203 12.36 -14.20 2.96
N ILE A 204 11.32 -13.92 3.74
CA ILE A 204 10.81 -14.84 4.77
C ILE A 204 10.41 -16.19 4.16
N VAL A 205 9.59 -16.15 3.11
CA VAL A 205 9.05 -17.35 2.48
C VAL A 205 10.15 -18.18 1.79
N ASN A 206 11.06 -17.52 1.06
CA ASN A 206 12.18 -18.21 0.41
C ASN A 206 13.15 -18.80 1.45
N ALA A 207 13.47 -18.08 2.51
CA ALA A 207 14.35 -18.56 3.58
C ALA A 207 13.79 -19.86 4.18
N LEU A 208 12.53 -19.88 4.58
CA LEU A 208 11.87 -21.03 5.16
C LEU A 208 11.75 -22.22 4.18
N ALA A 209 11.68 -21.94 2.88
CA ALA A 209 11.64 -22.94 1.82
C ALA A 209 13.04 -23.43 1.37
N GLY A 210 14.13 -22.95 1.97
CA GLY A 210 15.50 -23.27 1.57
C GLY A 210 15.91 -22.74 0.17
N LYS A 211 15.19 -21.71 -0.34
CA LYS A 211 15.44 -21.10 -1.65
C LYS A 211 16.42 -19.94 -1.55
N PRO A 212 17.08 -19.53 -2.66
CA PRO A 212 17.90 -18.33 -2.71
C PRO A 212 17.10 -17.08 -2.28
N LEU A 213 17.79 -16.14 -1.61
CA LEU A 213 17.27 -14.83 -1.24
C LEU A 213 17.82 -13.79 -2.23
N PRO A 214 17.07 -13.47 -3.31
CA PRO A 214 17.58 -12.61 -4.37
C PRO A 214 17.66 -11.16 -3.92
N VAL A 215 18.84 -10.56 -4.03
CA VAL A 215 19.10 -9.14 -3.75
C VAL A 215 19.51 -8.46 -5.05
N TYR A 216 18.76 -7.44 -5.47
CA TYR A 216 19.06 -6.69 -6.69
C TYR A 216 20.34 -5.86 -6.57
N GLY A 217 21.19 -5.93 -7.61
CA GLY A 217 22.42 -5.15 -7.69
C GLY A 217 23.37 -5.39 -6.51
N ASP A 218 23.75 -4.33 -5.83
CA ASP A 218 24.59 -4.36 -4.62
C ASP A 218 23.79 -4.40 -3.30
N GLY A 219 22.45 -4.29 -3.40
CA GLY A 219 21.54 -4.25 -2.24
C GLY A 219 21.55 -2.94 -1.46
N MET A 220 22.26 -1.92 -1.97
CA MET A 220 22.45 -0.64 -1.27
C MET A 220 21.40 0.41 -1.60
N GLN A 221 20.32 0.02 -2.28
CA GLN A 221 19.16 0.90 -2.45
C GLN A 221 18.51 1.14 -1.09
N VAL A 222 18.37 2.42 -0.71
CA VAL A 222 17.82 2.85 0.57
C VAL A 222 16.32 3.13 0.45
N ARG A 223 15.56 2.64 1.41
CA ARG A 223 14.11 2.90 1.54
C ARG A 223 13.79 3.32 2.97
N ASP A 224 12.81 4.22 3.12
CA ASP A 224 12.16 4.44 4.40
C ASP A 224 11.08 3.38 4.60
N TRP A 225 11.07 2.72 5.76
CA TRP A 225 10.22 1.57 6.07
C TRP A 225 9.16 1.94 7.09
N LEU A 226 7.89 1.82 6.67
CA LEU A 226 6.71 2.15 7.46
C LEU A 226 5.91 0.90 7.82
N TYR A 227 5.70 0.66 9.10
CA TYR A 227 4.85 -0.44 9.54
C TYR A 227 3.40 -0.22 9.13
N VAL A 228 2.75 -1.21 8.53
CA VAL A 228 1.44 -1.05 7.89
C VAL A 228 0.34 -0.57 8.84
N LYS A 229 0.36 -0.97 10.12
CA LYS A 229 -0.64 -0.49 11.09
C LYS A 229 -0.44 0.98 11.45
N ASP A 230 0.79 1.46 11.46
CA ASP A 230 1.08 2.89 11.60
C ASP A 230 0.57 3.67 10.38
N HIS A 231 0.77 3.13 9.17
CA HIS A 231 0.18 3.74 7.97
C HIS A 231 -1.36 3.79 8.06
N CYS A 232 -2.02 2.71 8.48
CA CYS A 232 -3.48 2.71 8.66
C CYS A 232 -3.93 3.77 9.67
N SER A 233 -3.20 3.94 10.78
CA SER A 233 -3.48 4.97 11.77
C SER A 233 -3.28 6.40 11.22
N ALA A 234 -2.24 6.61 10.37
CA ALA A 234 -2.03 7.88 9.68
C ALA A 234 -3.18 8.22 8.73
N ILE A 235 -3.60 7.24 7.89
CA ILE A 235 -4.73 7.42 6.98
C ILE A 235 -5.99 7.81 7.75
N ARG A 236 -6.28 7.16 8.88
CA ARG A 236 -7.42 7.53 9.74
C ARG A 236 -7.31 8.97 10.24
N ARG A 237 -6.14 9.39 10.72
CA ARG A 237 -5.91 10.77 11.18
C ARG A 237 -6.07 11.79 10.06
N VAL A 238 -5.57 11.48 8.87
CA VAL A 238 -5.73 12.34 7.68
C VAL A 238 -7.20 12.41 7.24
N LEU A 239 -7.93 11.30 7.27
CA LEU A 239 -9.35 11.28 6.95
C LEU A 239 -10.16 12.17 7.91
N GLU A 240 -9.85 12.13 9.20
CA GLU A 240 -10.58 12.86 10.25
C GLU A 240 -10.24 14.35 10.30
N GLY A 241 -8.97 14.71 10.14
CA GLY A 241 -8.46 16.06 10.40
C GLY A 241 -7.67 16.71 9.29
N GLY A 242 -7.39 16.01 8.18
CA GLY A 242 -6.62 16.56 7.07
C GLY A 242 -7.30 17.74 6.38
N ARG A 243 -6.51 18.75 6.02
CA ARG A 243 -7.01 19.91 5.27
C ARG A 243 -7.35 19.49 3.84
N LEU A 244 -8.51 19.92 3.37
CA LEU A 244 -8.96 19.61 2.02
C LEU A 244 -8.03 20.21 0.93
N GLY A 245 -7.81 19.45 -0.11
CA GLY A 245 -6.90 19.81 -1.20
C GLY A 245 -5.42 19.57 -0.91
N GLU A 246 -5.07 19.16 0.30
CA GLU A 246 -3.69 18.97 0.73
C GLU A 246 -3.20 17.53 0.55
N THR A 247 -1.88 17.40 0.41
CA THR A 247 -1.15 16.14 0.47
C THR A 247 -0.44 16.03 1.81
N TYR A 248 -0.39 14.83 2.37
CA TYR A 248 0.34 14.50 3.59
C TYR A 248 1.31 13.34 3.32
N ASN A 249 2.57 13.58 3.56
CA ASN A 249 3.58 12.56 3.55
C ASN A 249 3.48 11.68 4.80
N VAL A 250 3.58 10.36 4.62
CA VAL A 250 3.51 9.38 5.71
C VAL A 250 4.75 8.51 5.68
N GLY A 251 5.68 8.73 6.60
CA GLY A 251 6.97 8.04 6.67
C GLY A 251 7.19 7.34 7.99
N GLY A 252 8.08 6.34 7.96
CA GLY A 252 8.47 5.56 9.14
C GLY A 252 9.68 6.13 9.88
N TRP A 253 10.42 7.06 9.28
CA TRP A 253 11.72 7.56 9.75
C TRP A 253 12.78 6.46 9.89
N ASN A 254 12.68 5.41 9.08
CA ASN A 254 13.49 4.20 9.14
C ASN A 254 14.20 3.94 7.80
N GLU A 255 15.11 4.84 7.42
CA GLU A 255 15.92 4.65 6.20
C GLU A 255 16.91 3.51 6.38
N LYS A 256 16.78 2.46 5.57
CA LYS A 256 17.70 1.31 5.59
C LYS A 256 17.98 0.78 4.18
N PRO A 257 19.23 0.35 3.91
CA PRO A 257 19.57 -0.36 2.70
C PRO A 257 18.84 -1.71 2.61
N ASN A 258 18.43 -2.12 1.42
CA ASN A 258 17.72 -3.39 1.20
C ASN A 258 18.49 -4.60 1.75
N ILE A 259 19.83 -4.62 1.60
CA ILE A 259 20.65 -5.72 2.15
C ILE A 259 20.60 -5.80 3.68
N GLU A 260 20.47 -4.68 4.38
CA GLU A 260 20.30 -4.67 5.84
C GLU A 260 18.96 -5.29 6.24
N ILE A 261 17.89 -4.98 5.48
CA ILE A 261 16.58 -5.60 5.69
C ILE A 261 16.66 -7.12 5.56
N VAL A 262 17.29 -7.61 4.48
CA VAL A 262 17.43 -9.05 4.24
C VAL A 262 18.22 -9.73 5.37
N LYS A 263 19.33 -9.13 5.80
CA LYS A 263 20.13 -9.65 6.93
C LYS A 263 19.34 -9.65 8.24
N THR A 264 18.55 -8.61 8.50
CA THR A 264 17.70 -8.54 9.71
C THR A 264 16.62 -9.62 9.70
N VAL A 265 15.99 -9.87 8.55
CA VAL A 265 15.03 -10.99 8.39
C VAL A 265 15.71 -12.32 8.66
N CYS A 266 16.91 -12.56 8.09
CA CYS A 266 17.66 -13.79 8.34
C CYS A 266 17.98 -13.97 9.83
N ALA A 267 18.49 -12.94 10.51
CA ALA A 267 18.81 -13.00 11.93
C ALA A 267 17.58 -13.29 12.82
N LEU A 268 16.44 -12.70 12.49
CA LEU A 268 15.18 -12.98 13.19
C LEU A 268 14.69 -14.41 12.95
N LEU A 269 14.86 -14.94 11.75
CA LEU A 269 14.53 -16.34 11.45
C LEU A 269 15.50 -17.31 12.14
N ASP A 270 16.79 -16.99 12.20
CA ASP A 270 17.78 -17.80 12.96
C ASP A 270 17.41 -17.89 14.45
N GLU A 271 16.86 -16.80 15.01
CA GLU A 271 16.40 -16.78 16.42
C GLU A 271 15.05 -17.52 16.60
N LEU A 272 14.04 -17.17 15.78
CA LEU A 272 12.64 -17.60 15.99
C LEU A 272 12.33 -18.98 15.41
N ARG A 273 13.05 -19.40 14.38
CA ARG A 273 12.86 -20.66 13.68
C ARG A 273 14.20 -21.19 13.14
N PRO A 274 15.18 -21.54 14.01
CA PRO A 274 16.50 -21.99 13.58
C PRO A 274 16.42 -23.19 12.64
N ARG A 275 17.32 -23.24 11.67
CA ARG A 275 17.44 -24.35 10.72
C ARG A 275 17.94 -25.61 11.42
N ALA A 276 17.45 -26.77 10.96
CA ALA A 276 17.85 -28.06 11.52
C ALA A 276 19.35 -28.39 11.35
N ASP A 277 19.99 -27.82 10.31
CA ASP A 277 21.42 -28.00 10.02
C ASP A 277 22.31 -27.00 10.81
N GLY A 278 21.72 -26.09 11.59
CA GLY A 278 22.42 -25.08 12.38
C GLY A 278 23.04 -23.96 11.55
N ALA A 279 22.86 -23.93 10.21
CA ALA A 279 23.36 -22.86 9.36
C ALA A 279 22.44 -21.65 9.42
N SER A 280 23.02 -20.44 9.31
CA SER A 280 22.25 -19.21 9.21
C SER A 280 21.48 -19.12 7.88
N TYR A 281 20.27 -18.56 7.91
CA TYR A 281 19.51 -18.22 6.71
C TYR A 281 20.25 -17.21 5.81
N ALA A 282 21.16 -16.41 6.36
CA ALA A 282 21.99 -15.48 5.60
C ALA A 282 22.86 -16.18 4.55
N THR A 283 23.14 -17.49 4.69
CA THR A 283 23.86 -18.29 3.66
C THR A 283 23.09 -18.45 2.35
N GLN A 284 21.79 -18.17 2.34
CA GLN A 284 20.94 -18.24 1.17
C GLN A 284 20.93 -16.93 0.36
N ILE A 285 21.54 -15.85 0.85
CA ILE A 285 21.58 -14.55 0.15
C ILE A 285 22.34 -14.72 -1.16
N SER A 286 21.72 -14.26 -2.25
CA SER A 286 22.29 -14.28 -3.60
C SER A 286 22.05 -12.94 -4.29
N TYR A 287 23.09 -12.40 -4.94
CA TYR A 287 22.97 -11.15 -5.68
C TYR A 287 22.54 -11.44 -7.12
N VAL A 288 21.55 -10.69 -7.60
CA VAL A 288 21.01 -10.80 -8.96
C VAL A 288 21.19 -9.49 -9.72
N LYS A 289 21.04 -9.53 -11.06
CA LYS A 289 21.12 -8.33 -11.89
C LYS A 289 20.10 -7.28 -11.42
N ASP A 290 20.54 -6.01 -11.37
CA ASP A 290 19.65 -4.92 -10.99
C ASP A 290 18.59 -4.66 -12.06
N ARG A 291 17.42 -4.13 -11.63
CA ARG A 291 16.31 -3.81 -12.51
C ARG A 291 16.50 -2.43 -13.17
N PRO A 292 15.96 -2.21 -14.38
CA PRO A 292 15.94 -0.89 -15.00
C PRO A 292 15.17 0.14 -14.12
N GLY A 293 15.67 1.37 -14.07
CA GLY A 293 15.00 2.46 -13.34
C GLY A 293 14.94 2.24 -11.82
N HIS A 294 15.91 1.53 -11.24
CA HIS A 294 15.96 1.25 -9.81
C HIS A 294 16.49 2.46 -9.05
N ASP A 295 15.62 3.27 -8.50
CA ASP A 295 15.95 4.45 -7.72
C ASP A 295 16.85 4.12 -6.53
N ARG A 296 17.86 4.97 -6.30
CA ARG A 296 18.88 4.72 -5.29
C ARG A 296 18.40 4.96 -3.87
N ARG A 297 17.64 6.02 -3.63
CA ARG A 297 17.19 6.37 -2.29
C ARG A 297 15.80 7.01 -2.32
N TYR A 298 14.94 6.53 -1.42
CA TYR A 298 13.72 7.21 -1.01
C TYR A 298 13.80 7.53 0.47
N ALA A 299 13.48 8.77 0.81
CA ALA A 299 13.31 9.23 2.17
C ALA A 299 12.19 10.27 2.18
N ILE A 300 11.29 10.16 3.13
CA ILE A 300 10.12 11.03 3.19
C ILE A 300 10.07 11.82 4.50
N ASP A 301 9.69 13.08 4.40
CA ASP A 301 9.53 13.98 5.54
C ASP A 301 8.06 14.06 5.94
N ALA A 302 7.71 13.43 7.04
CA ALA A 302 6.34 13.39 7.58
C ALA A 302 6.06 14.47 8.63
N ARG A 303 6.92 15.50 8.78
CA ARG A 303 6.77 16.56 9.81
C ARG A 303 5.48 17.37 9.65
N LYS A 304 4.94 17.52 8.46
CA LYS A 304 3.64 18.18 8.24
C LYS A 304 2.53 17.42 8.95
N LEU A 305 2.47 16.11 8.76
CA LEU A 305 1.48 15.24 9.41
C LEU A 305 1.62 15.29 10.93
N GLU A 306 2.84 15.23 11.44
CA GLU A 306 3.11 15.36 12.88
C GLU A 306 2.64 16.72 13.42
N LYS A 307 3.02 17.82 12.77
CA LYS A 307 2.71 19.18 13.21
C LYS A 307 1.23 19.52 13.16
N GLU A 308 0.54 19.12 12.09
CA GLU A 308 -0.85 19.51 11.86
C GLU A 308 -1.86 18.56 12.51
N LEU A 309 -1.55 17.26 12.57
CA LEU A 309 -2.48 16.23 13.02
C LEU A 309 -1.98 15.45 14.24
N GLY A 310 -0.80 15.75 14.76
CA GLY A 310 -0.23 15.12 15.95
C GLY A 310 0.10 13.65 15.77
N TRP A 311 0.25 13.16 14.52
CA TRP A 311 0.54 11.76 14.25
C TRP A 311 2.05 11.50 14.19
N LYS A 312 2.45 10.36 14.80
CA LYS A 312 3.79 9.77 14.69
C LYS A 312 3.66 8.25 14.57
N PRO A 313 4.59 7.56 13.88
CA PRO A 313 4.64 6.12 13.92
C PRO A 313 4.85 5.63 15.36
N SER A 314 4.17 4.55 15.74
CA SER A 314 4.27 3.91 17.06
C SER A 314 5.33 2.83 17.11
N GLU A 315 5.66 2.23 15.95
CA GLU A 315 6.66 1.18 15.84
C GLU A 315 8.00 1.73 15.33
N THR A 316 9.09 1.23 15.91
CA THR A 316 10.40 1.31 15.26
C THR A 316 10.51 0.21 14.21
N PHE A 317 11.53 0.30 13.34
CA PHE A 317 11.77 -0.80 12.39
C PHE A 317 12.01 -2.13 13.11
N GLU A 318 12.78 -2.13 14.19
CA GLU A 318 13.14 -3.32 14.95
C GLU A 318 11.92 -4.01 15.59
N THR A 319 11.00 -3.21 16.15
CA THR A 319 9.76 -3.77 16.75
C THR A 319 8.77 -4.24 15.69
N GLY A 320 8.60 -3.48 14.61
CA GLY A 320 7.69 -3.80 13.52
C GLY A 320 8.14 -5.01 12.70
N ILE A 321 9.45 -5.12 12.39
CA ILE A 321 9.96 -6.25 11.60
C ILE A 321 9.88 -7.57 12.37
N ARG A 322 10.13 -7.57 13.69
CA ARG A 322 9.95 -8.75 14.55
C ARG A 322 8.49 -9.22 14.55
N LYS A 323 7.54 -8.29 14.70
CA LYS A 323 6.10 -8.59 14.61
C LYS A 323 5.72 -9.18 13.25
N THR A 324 6.33 -8.63 12.19
CA THR A 324 6.10 -9.10 10.83
C THR A 324 6.60 -10.53 10.65
N VAL A 325 7.85 -10.83 10.99
CA VAL A 325 8.41 -12.19 10.88
C VAL A 325 7.61 -13.18 11.72
N ALA A 326 7.29 -12.86 12.97
CA ALA A 326 6.47 -13.70 13.84
C ALA A 326 5.11 -13.99 13.19
N TRP A 327 4.44 -12.97 12.62
CA TRP A 327 3.16 -13.17 11.95
C TRP A 327 3.24 -14.19 10.79
N TYR A 328 4.27 -14.11 9.94
CA TYR A 328 4.45 -15.09 8.85
C TYR A 328 4.72 -16.51 9.35
N LEU A 329 5.42 -16.66 10.47
CA LEU A 329 5.66 -17.94 11.12
C LEU A 329 4.38 -18.57 11.70
N ASP A 330 3.47 -17.73 12.21
CA ASP A 330 2.22 -18.15 12.83
C ASP A 330 1.08 -18.36 11.81
N ASN A 331 1.19 -17.79 10.58
CA ASN A 331 0.12 -17.82 9.56
C ASN A 331 0.55 -18.59 8.31
N THR A 332 1.14 -19.76 8.50
CA THR A 332 1.69 -20.59 7.40
C THR A 332 0.62 -21.06 6.40
N GLU A 333 -0.62 -21.29 6.84
CA GLU A 333 -1.74 -21.65 5.96
C GLU A 333 -2.09 -20.51 5.02
N TRP A 334 -2.25 -19.29 5.54
CA TRP A 334 -2.47 -18.09 4.72
C TRP A 334 -1.34 -17.93 3.69
N VAL A 335 -0.08 -18.09 4.11
CA VAL A 335 1.09 -18.00 3.22
C VAL A 335 1.01 -19.04 2.10
N ALA A 336 0.67 -20.28 2.43
CA ALA A 336 0.55 -21.38 1.46
C ALA A 336 -0.58 -21.11 0.43
N ASN A 337 -1.71 -20.61 0.90
CA ASN A 337 -2.87 -20.31 0.05
C ASN A 337 -2.58 -19.13 -0.90
N VAL A 338 -1.97 -18.07 -0.41
CA VAL A 338 -1.55 -16.93 -1.24
C VAL A 338 -0.53 -17.34 -2.31
N GLN A 339 0.34 -18.30 -2.02
CA GLN A 339 1.33 -18.81 -2.97
C GLN A 339 0.76 -19.77 -4.03
N SER A 340 -0.47 -20.22 -3.90
CA SER A 340 -1.14 -21.06 -4.92
C SER A 340 -1.60 -20.23 -6.12
N GLY A 341 -1.35 -20.70 -7.37
CA GLY A 341 -1.84 -20.05 -8.59
C GLY A 341 -0.90 -19.04 -9.26
N ALA A 342 -1.42 -17.96 -9.81
CA ALA A 342 -0.72 -17.00 -10.68
C ALA A 342 0.56 -16.37 -10.11
N TYR A 343 0.70 -16.33 -8.79
CA TYR A 343 1.92 -15.87 -8.14
C TYR A 343 3.14 -16.73 -8.47
N ARG A 344 3.01 -18.06 -8.45
CA ARG A 344 4.14 -18.98 -8.74
C ARG A 344 4.68 -18.80 -10.14
N ASP A 345 3.79 -18.65 -11.11
CA ASP A 345 4.17 -18.46 -12.51
C ASP A 345 4.93 -17.15 -12.71
N TRP A 346 4.53 -16.10 -12.03
CA TRP A 346 5.20 -14.81 -12.12
C TRP A 346 6.60 -14.85 -11.45
N VAL A 347 6.71 -15.36 -10.22
CA VAL A 347 8.01 -15.47 -9.52
C VAL A 347 8.99 -16.32 -10.31
N SER A 348 8.54 -17.44 -10.89
CA SER A 348 9.37 -18.28 -11.76
C SER A 348 9.92 -17.49 -12.95
N LYS A 349 9.11 -16.70 -13.64
CA LYS A 349 9.55 -15.87 -14.77
C LYS A 349 10.53 -14.77 -14.38
N GLN A 350 10.36 -14.18 -13.19
CA GLN A 350 11.16 -13.03 -12.76
C GLN A 350 12.56 -13.41 -12.27
N TYR A 351 12.73 -14.57 -11.64
CA TYR A 351 13.96 -14.94 -10.92
C TYR A 351 14.70 -16.18 -11.48
N THR A 352 14.25 -16.77 -12.57
CA THR A 352 14.91 -17.93 -13.22
C THR A 352 15.64 -17.59 -14.51
N ALA A 353 15.74 -16.32 -14.90
CA ALA A 353 16.44 -15.86 -16.10
C ALA A 353 17.87 -15.41 -15.82
#